data_10e0b9bd657af60f333f6c91c8ba4926
#
_entry.id   10e0b9bd657af60f333f6c91c8ba4926
#
_cell.length_a   1.000
_cell.length_b   1.000
_cell.length_c   1.000
_cell.angle_alpha   90.00
_cell.angle_beta   90.00
_cell.angle_gamma   90.00
#
_symmetry.space_group_name_H-M   'P 1'
#
loop_
_entity.id
_entity.type
_entity.pdbx_description
1 polymer ?
#
loop_
_entity_poly.entity_id
_entity_poly.type
_entity_poly.pdbx_seq_one_letter_code
_entity_poly.pdbx_strand_id
1 'polypeptide(L)'
;ISYDIDVFSIKSDEKLAYINFLHVVNGAITQSFTFEFKKKLDESDEDLLALGIVEMRERFESKSKEIVLPFLVELPDDYAKLVVPQQGGKKTLLDLSRQNVKQYKFDRLKQAEKLNPEQKQVRLMKEIQTQLGLPSLPLRIEIFDNSNISGADAVAGCVVFDKLKPAKKEYRKFHIKTVEGPDDYASMREVVHRRYARLKEEDGTMPNLIIADGGRGQMEAIRGEIEALGLNIPVAGLVKDHRHRTRELLFGNPPVSVGVQLDSYLFKVLTQMQDEVHRFAITFHRQQRSKRQTASALDNIPGIG
;
A
#
# COMPACT_ATOMS: atom_id res chain seq x y z
N ILE A 1 0.64 13.89 43.25
CA ILE A 1 0.08 15.25 43.11
C ILE A 1 -1.28 15.11 42.45
N SER A 2 -2.31 15.40 43.24
CA SER A 2 -3.68 15.43 42.74
C SER A 2 -3.92 16.75 42.02
N TYR A 3 -4.32 16.70 40.75
CA TYR A 3 -4.69 17.89 39.97
C TYR A 3 -5.93 17.62 39.13
N ASP A 4 -6.73 18.65 38.98
CA ASP A 4 -7.90 18.65 38.11
C ASP A 4 -7.56 19.47 36.86
N ILE A 5 -7.51 18.81 35.75
CA ILE A 5 -7.14 19.42 34.44
C ILE A 5 -7.99 18.88 33.34
N ASP A 6 -8.10 19.69 32.30
CA ASP A 6 -8.58 19.27 31.00
C ASP A 6 -7.40 19.13 30.04
N VAL A 7 -7.44 18.12 29.18
CA VAL A 7 -6.41 17.87 28.18
C VAL A 7 -7.07 17.83 26.80
N PHE A 8 -6.51 18.55 25.85
CA PHE A 8 -6.97 18.56 24.48
C PHE A 8 -5.83 18.33 23.51
N SER A 9 -6.12 17.62 22.44
CA SER A 9 -5.23 17.49 21.29
C SER A 9 -6.03 17.52 19.99
N ILE A 10 -5.36 17.85 18.89
CA ILE A 10 -5.98 17.99 17.59
C ILE A 10 -5.07 17.38 16.51
N LYS A 11 -5.71 16.82 15.50
CA LYS A 11 -5.10 16.48 14.22
C LYS A 11 -6.09 16.78 13.11
N SER A 12 -5.67 17.49 12.09
CA SER A 12 -6.54 17.85 10.96
C SER A 12 -5.96 17.36 9.63
N ASP A 13 -6.85 17.20 8.66
CA ASP A 13 -6.53 17.08 7.25
C ASP A 13 -7.24 18.21 6.49
N GLU A 14 -7.35 18.14 5.18
CA GLU A 14 -7.98 19.19 4.36
C GLU A 14 -9.47 19.39 4.65
N LYS A 15 -10.18 18.36 5.10
CA LYS A 15 -11.64 18.35 5.23
C LYS A 15 -12.14 18.25 6.66
N LEU A 16 -11.40 17.56 7.53
CA LEU A 16 -11.83 17.23 8.87
C LEU A 16 -10.75 17.59 9.90
N ALA A 17 -11.20 17.99 11.08
CA ALA A 17 -10.37 18.08 12.27
C ALA A 17 -10.87 17.08 13.32
N TYR A 18 -9.95 16.38 13.96
CA TYR A 18 -10.21 15.41 15.02
C TYR A 18 -9.65 15.96 16.31
N ILE A 19 -10.48 16.07 17.33
CA ILE A 19 -10.11 16.62 18.65
C ILE A 19 -10.43 15.59 19.72
N ASN A 20 -9.48 15.35 20.63
CA ASN A 20 -9.69 14.55 21.81
C ASN A 20 -9.70 15.43 23.05
N PHE A 21 -10.64 15.16 23.93
CA PHE A 21 -10.80 15.76 25.25
C PHE A 21 -10.64 14.70 26.33
N LEU A 22 -9.78 14.96 27.31
CA LEU A 22 -9.66 14.20 28.54
C LEU A 22 -9.98 15.10 29.72
N HIS A 23 -10.88 14.66 30.59
CA HIS A 23 -11.14 15.30 31.87
C HIS A 23 -10.51 14.49 33.00
N VAL A 24 -9.64 15.13 33.76
CA VAL A 24 -8.85 14.50 34.84
C VAL A 24 -9.23 15.13 36.17
N VAL A 25 -9.70 14.31 37.08
CA VAL A 25 -10.10 14.70 38.44
C VAL A 25 -9.31 13.85 39.42
N ASN A 26 -8.68 14.49 40.39
CA ASN A 26 -7.81 13.80 41.38
C ASN A 26 -6.75 12.90 40.75
N GLY A 27 -6.22 13.32 39.58
CA GLY A 27 -5.22 12.55 38.86
C GLY A 27 -5.76 11.34 38.06
N ALA A 28 -7.07 11.10 38.06
CA ALA A 28 -7.71 10.03 37.32
C ALA A 28 -8.50 10.56 36.12
N ILE A 29 -8.38 9.90 34.97
CA ILE A 29 -9.17 10.24 33.77
C ILE A 29 -10.62 9.79 34.04
N THR A 30 -11.52 10.77 34.18
CA THR A 30 -12.94 10.53 34.42
C THR A 30 -13.79 10.61 33.15
N GLN A 31 -13.28 11.28 32.11
CA GLN A 31 -13.95 11.46 30.82
C GLN A 31 -12.92 11.41 29.69
N SER A 32 -13.24 10.70 28.64
CA SER A 32 -12.49 10.71 27.38
C SER A 32 -13.49 10.79 26.22
N PHE A 33 -13.33 11.78 25.38
CA PHE A 33 -14.22 11.98 24.25
C PHE A 33 -13.44 12.48 23.03
N THR A 34 -13.64 11.82 21.90
CA THR A 34 -13.06 12.25 20.62
C THR A 34 -14.17 12.59 19.65
N PHE A 35 -14.03 13.68 18.95
CA PHE A 35 -15.03 14.17 18.01
C PHE A 35 -14.37 14.75 16.77
N GLU A 36 -15.16 14.91 15.71
CA GLU A 36 -14.71 15.48 14.46
C GLU A 36 -15.50 16.72 14.06
N PHE A 37 -14.80 17.68 13.47
CA PHE A 37 -15.40 18.85 12.82
C PHE A 37 -15.16 18.81 11.32
N LYS A 38 -16.16 19.18 10.53
CA LYS A 38 -15.95 19.55 9.14
C LYS A 38 -15.31 20.93 9.08
N LYS A 39 -14.15 21.01 8.44
CA LYS A 39 -13.48 22.28 8.20
C LYS A 39 -14.26 23.10 7.18
N LYS A 40 -14.46 24.38 7.48
CA LYS A 40 -14.98 25.38 6.56
C LYS A 40 -13.81 26.23 6.11
N LEU A 41 -13.42 26.16 4.83
CA LEU A 41 -12.27 26.90 4.31
C LEU A 41 -10.98 26.71 5.16
N ASP A 42 -10.00 27.57 5.00
CA ASP A 42 -8.68 27.46 5.62
C ASP A 42 -8.63 27.77 7.12
N GLU A 43 -9.48 27.10 7.93
CA GLU A 43 -9.42 27.25 9.38
C GLU A 43 -8.13 26.64 9.93
N SER A 44 -7.43 27.40 10.81
CA SER A 44 -6.20 26.93 11.46
C SER A 44 -6.51 25.91 12.57
N ASP A 45 -5.55 25.08 12.88
CA ASP A 45 -5.64 24.13 14.01
C ASP A 45 -5.84 24.88 15.33
N GLU A 46 -5.23 26.05 15.48
CA GLU A 46 -5.39 26.92 16.66
C GLU A 46 -6.84 27.35 16.83
N ASP A 47 -7.48 27.84 15.78
CA ASP A 47 -8.87 28.31 15.83
C ASP A 47 -9.85 27.15 16.07
N LEU A 48 -9.64 26.00 15.42
CA LEU A 48 -10.45 24.81 15.59
C LEU A 48 -10.32 24.24 17.00
N LEU A 49 -9.10 24.21 17.55
CA LEU A 49 -8.86 23.75 18.91
C LEU A 49 -9.51 24.68 19.94
N ALA A 50 -9.40 26.00 19.78
CA ALA A 50 -10.06 26.97 20.65
C ALA A 50 -11.58 26.75 20.68
N LEU A 51 -12.19 26.56 19.51
CA LEU A 51 -13.62 26.28 19.39
C LEU A 51 -14.00 24.97 20.09
N GLY A 52 -13.23 23.92 19.87
CA GLY A 52 -13.44 22.60 20.48
C GLY A 52 -13.31 22.63 22.01
N ILE A 53 -12.37 23.41 22.55
CA ILE A 53 -12.19 23.59 23.98
C ILE A 53 -13.46 24.18 24.61
N VAL A 54 -13.94 25.31 24.06
CA VAL A 54 -15.12 25.99 24.59
C VAL A 54 -16.35 25.08 24.54
N GLU A 55 -16.57 24.43 23.39
CA GLU A 55 -17.73 23.55 23.18
C GLU A 55 -17.71 22.33 24.11
N MET A 56 -16.56 21.66 24.26
CA MET A 56 -16.48 20.46 25.08
C MET A 56 -16.53 20.78 26.58
N ARG A 57 -15.90 21.85 26.99
CA ARG A 57 -15.96 22.26 28.40
C ARG A 57 -17.39 22.68 28.82
N GLU A 58 -18.13 23.30 27.92
CA GLU A 58 -19.54 23.59 28.14
C GLU A 58 -20.40 22.31 28.17
N ARG A 59 -20.21 21.43 27.19
CA ARG A 59 -20.97 20.18 27.08
C ARG A 59 -20.78 19.25 28.29
N PHE A 60 -19.55 19.13 28.80
CA PHE A 60 -19.21 18.28 29.93
C PHE A 60 -19.17 19.05 31.27
N GLU A 61 -19.59 20.30 31.24
CA GLU A 61 -19.63 21.16 32.45
C GLU A 61 -18.30 21.20 33.21
N SER A 62 -17.18 21.23 32.48
CA SER A 62 -15.86 21.27 33.11
C SER A 62 -15.57 22.67 33.67
N LYS A 63 -15.10 22.69 34.92
CA LYS A 63 -14.65 23.89 35.62
C LYS A 63 -13.17 23.83 35.98
N SER A 64 -12.42 22.96 35.33
CA SER A 64 -10.98 22.83 35.57
C SER A 64 -10.28 24.16 35.27
N LYS A 65 -9.40 24.56 36.19
CA LYS A 65 -8.69 25.84 36.13
C LYS A 65 -7.49 25.80 35.19
N GLU A 66 -7.12 24.62 34.75
CA GLU A 66 -5.95 24.38 33.93
C GLU A 66 -6.32 23.52 32.70
N ILE A 67 -5.82 23.92 31.54
CA ILE A 67 -5.99 23.20 30.28
C ILE A 67 -4.62 22.88 29.71
N VAL A 68 -4.37 21.60 29.47
CA VAL A 68 -3.16 21.08 28.81
C VAL A 68 -3.37 21.00 27.32
N LEU A 69 -2.49 21.61 26.54
CA LEU A 69 -2.60 21.78 25.10
C LEU A 69 -1.30 21.40 24.37
N PRO A 70 -1.37 21.03 23.09
CA PRO A 70 -0.17 20.81 22.27
C PRO A 70 0.50 22.13 21.84
N PHE A 71 -0.25 23.22 21.79
CA PHE A 71 0.19 24.58 21.47
C PHE A 71 -0.78 25.59 22.05
N LEU A 72 -0.36 26.84 22.19
CA LEU A 72 -1.21 27.91 22.72
C LEU A 72 -2.29 28.30 21.72
N VAL A 73 -3.47 28.63 22.24
CA VAL A 73 -4.62 29.12 21.49
C VAL A 73 -5.19 30.39 22.14
N GLU A 74 -5.93 31.16 21.38
CA GLU A 74 -6.64 32.34 21.91
C GLU A 74 -8.00 31.94 22.52
N LEU A 75 -8.16 32.20 23.79
CA LEU A 75 -9.38 31.99 24.55
C LEU A 75 -9.78 33.29 25.25
N PRO A 76 -11.04 33.43 25.70
CA PRO A 76 -11.45 34.60 26.50
C PRO A 76 -10.53 34.83 27.70
N ASP A 77 -10.36 36.09 28.09
CA ASP A 77 -9.59 36.50 29.25
C ASP A 77 -10.09 35.76 30.50
N ASP A 78 -9.14 35.31 31.35
CA ASP A 78 -9.42 34.56 32.60
C ASP A 78 -10.20 33.24 32.41
N TYR A 79 -10.22 32.69 31.19
CA TYR A 79 -10.93 31.43 30.90
C TYR A 79 -10.36 30.24 31.68
N ALA A 80 -9.06 30.01 31.56
CA ALA A 80 -8.31 29.01 32.29
C ALA A 80 -6.80 29.20 32.09
N LYS A 81 -5.99 28.57 32.92
CA LYS A 81 -4.55 28.55 32.74
C LYS A 81 -4.18 27.57 31.62
N LEU A 82 -3.54 28.05 30.56
CA LEU A 82 -3.08 27.20 29.46
C LEU A 82 -1.66 26.68 29.72
N VAL A 83 -1.46 25.39 29.55
CA VAL A 83 -0.17 24.72 29.74
C VAL A 83 0.20 23.89 28.52
N VAL A 84 1.38 24.14 27.99
CA VAL A 84 1.98 23.33 26.91
C VAL A 84 3.16 22.54 27.53
N PRO A 85 2.93 21.30 28.00
CA PRO A 85 3.93 20.56 28.74
C PRO A 85 5.02 20.02 27.80
N GLN A 86 6.27 20.03 28.30
CA GLN A 86 7.40 19.44 27.61
C GLN A 86 7.82 18.10 28.20
N GLN A 87 7.49 17.85 29.47
CA GLN A 87 7.85 16.64 30.20
C GLN A 87 6.89 16.39 31.37
N GLY A 88 7.00 15.23 32.00
CA GLY A 88 6.25 14.86 33.20
C GLY A 88 4.85 14.33 32.92
N GLY A 89 4.04 14.20 33.97
CA GLY A 89 2.71 13.58 33.91
C GLY A 89 1.73 14.27 32.97
N LYS A 90 1.76 15.60 32.90
CA LYS A 90 0.91 16.38 32.01
C LYS A 90 1.28 16.11 30.53
N LYS A 91 2.57 15.94 30.23
CA LYS A 91 3.03 15.55 28.90
C LYS A 91 2.56 14.14 28.55
N THR A 92 2.61 13.21 29.49
CA THR A 92 2.10 11.84 29.31
C THR A 92 0.61 11.84 28.98
N LEU A 93 -0.19 12.66 29.65
CA LEU A 93 -1.63 12.81 29.36
C LEU A 93 -1.88 13.43 27.98
N LEU A 94 -1.08 14.42 27.59
CA LEU A 94 -1.15 15.01 26.25
C LEU A 94 -0.83 13.97 25.16
N ASP A 95 0.19 13.16 25.38
CA ASP A 95 0.57 12.10 24.46
C ASP A 95 -0.52 11.02 24.34
N LEU A 96 -1.17 10.68 25.46
CA LEU A 96 -2.35 9.80 25.47
C LEU A 96 -3.50 10.39 24.64
N SER A 97 -3.80 11.67 24.81
CA SER A 97 -4.80 12.38 24.02
C SER A 97 -4.47 12.35 22.54
N ARG A 98 -3.21 12.56 22.16
CA ARG A 98 -2.75 12.45 20.76
C ARG A 98 -2.92 11.04 20.21
N GLN A 99 -2.66 10.01 20.99
CA GLN A 99 -2.90 8.62 20.59
C GLN A 99 -4.38 8.35 20.36
N ASN A 100 -5.24 8.87 21.22
CA ASN A 100 -6.69 8.75 21.05
C ASN A 100 -7.18 9.39 19.75
N VAL A 101 -6.65 10.54 19.38
CA VAL A 101 -6.95 11.18 18.09
C VAL A 101 -6.53 10.30 16.91
N LYS A 102 -5.31 9.76 16.95
CA LYS A 102 -4.81 8.87 15.90
C LYS A 102 -5.67 7.62 15.76
N GLN A 103 -6.02 6.99 16.88
CA GLN A 103 -6.85 5.79 16.89
C GLN A 103 -8.24 6.07 16.35
N TYR A 104 -8.87 7.15 16.76
CA TYR A 104 -10.19 7.57 16.25
C TYR A 104 -10.16 7.79 14.74
N LYS A 105 -9.18 8.53 14.24
CA LYS A 105 -9.00 8.75 12.81
C LYS A 105 -8.83 7.45 12.05
N PHE A 106 -8.01 6.54 12.56
CA PHE A 106 -7.78 5.22 11.97
C PHE A 106 -9.07 4.39 11.91
N ASP A 107 -9.84 4.35 12.99
CA ASP A 107 -11.11 3.61 13.07
C ASP A 107 -12.15 4.18 12.10
N ARG A 108 -12.22 5.52 11.96
CA ARG A 108 -13.09 6.20 11.01
C ARG A 108 -12.73 5.86 9.57
N LEU A 109 -11.45 5.85 9.24
CA LEU A 109 -10.97 5.43 7.91
C LEU A 109 -11.33 3.98 7.63
N LYS A 110 -11.14 3.08 8.58
CA LYS A 110 -11.55 1.68 8.45
C LYS A 110 -13.05 1.51 8.20
N GLN A 111 -13.88 2.26 8.91
CA GLN A 111 -15.33 2.22 8.72
C GLN A 111 -15.71 2.73 7.32
N ALA A 112 -15.11 3.84 6.88
CA ALA A 112 -15.34 4.38 5.55
C ALA A 112 -14.92 3.40 4.45
N GLU A 113 -13.80 2.70 4.63
CA GLU A 113 -13.31 1.66 3.69
C GLU A 113 -14.23 0.44 3.63
N LYS A 114 -14.86 0.05 4.75
CA LYS A 114 -15.87 -1.01 4.76
C LYS A 114 -17.13 -0.64 3.99
N LEU A 115 -17.53 0.63 4.06
CA LEU A 115 -18.70 1.17 3.36
C LEU A 115 -18.41 1.47 1.88
N ASN A 116 -17.15 1.73 1.53
CA ASN A 116 -16.73 2.04 0.18
C ASN A 116 -15.36 1.41 -0.14
N PRO A 117 -15.36 0.13 -0.59
CA PRO A 117 -14.12 -0.58 -0.94
C PRO A 117 -13.28 0.10 -2.02
N GLU A 118 -13.90 0.89 -2.91
CA GLU A 118 -13.19 1.63 -3.95
C GLU A 118 -12.27 2.71 -3.39
N GLN A 119 -12.66 3.38 -2.30
CA GLN A 119 -11.80 4.37 -1.63
C GLN A 119 -10.52 3.75 -1.09
N LYS A 120 -10.60 2.53 -0.57
CA LYS A 120 -9.43 1.79 -0.10
C LYS A 120 -8.45 1.53 -1.24
N GLN A 121 -8.94 1.10 -2.39
CA GLN A 121 -8.12 0.84 -3.57
C GLN A 121 -7.45 2.11 -4.09
N VAL A 122 -8.19 3.21 -4.17
CA VAL A 122 -7.63 4.51 -4.58
C VAL A 122 -6.54 4.96 -3.60
N ARG A 123 -6.76 4.82 -2.30
CA ARG A 123 -5.76 5.15 -1.28
C ARG A 123 -4.48 4.33 -1.45
N LEU A 124 -4.61 3.02 -1.66
CA LEU A 124 -3.46 2.13 -1.87
C LEU A 124 -2.72 2.45 -3.17
N MET A 125 -3.42 2.75 -4.25
CA MET A 125 -2.80 3.17 -5.50
C MET A 125 -2.04 4.49 -5.34
N LYS A 126 -2.60 5.47 -4.63
CA LYS A 126 -1.90 6.73 -4.32
C LYS A 126 -0.66 6.49 -3.46
N GLU A 127 -0.71 5.56 -2.53
CA GLU A 127 0.42 5.17 -1.71
C GLU A 127 1.54 4.54 -2.56
N ILE A 128 1.23 3.65 -3.49
CA ILE A 128 2.19 3.11 -4.45
C ILE A 128 2.78 4.23 -5.30
N GLN A 129 1.95 5.11 -5.84
CA GLN A 129 2.39 6.25 -6.63
C GLN A 129 3.40 7.12 -5.87
N THR A 130 3.09 7.45 -4.64
CA THR A 130 3.95 8.29 -3.78
C THR A 130 5.24 7.59 -3.41
N GLN A 131 5.18 6.33 -2.99
CA GLN A 131 6.34 5.54 -2.58
C GLN A 131 7.35 5.33 -3.72
N LEU A 132 6.86 5.13 -4.92
CA LEU A 132 7.70 4.92 -6.11
C LEU A 132 7.93 6.19 -6.93
N GLY A 133 7.29 7.30 -6.61
CA GLY A 133 7.39 8.52 -7.41
C GLY A 133 6.85 8.36 -8.84
N LEU A 134 5.74 7.63 -9.01
CA LEU A 134 5.17 7.37 -10.32
C LEU A 134 4.50 8.62 -10.89
N PRO A 135 4.57 8.84 -12.23
CA PRO A 135 3.96 10.00 -12.88
C PRO A 135 2.43 9.97 -12.87
N SER A 136 1.83 8.79 -12.69
CA SER A 136 0.38 8.62 -12.65
C SER A 136 -0.01 7.51 -11.69
N LEU A 137 -1.31 7.43 -11.33
CA LEU A 137 -1.81 6.31 -10.54
C LEU A 137 -1.56 4.97 -11.24
N PRO A 138 -1.11 3.93 -10.52
CA PRO A 138 -0.89 2.60 -11.08
C PRO A 138 -2.23 1.85 -11.27
N LEU A 139 -3.08 2.35 -12.15
CA LEU A 139 -4.38 1.76 -12.44
C LEU A 139 -4.25 0.35 -13.00
N ARG A 140 -3.27 0.15 -13.88
CA ARG A 140 -2.96 -1.14 -14.47
C ARG A 140 -1.54 -1.55 -14.10
N ILE A 141 -1.42 -2.67 -13.39
CA ILE A 141 -0.14 -3.26 -13.01
C ILE A 141 -0.03 -4.62 -13.68
N GLU A 142 1.11 -4.88 -14.33
CA GLU A 142 1.41 -6.19 -14.91
C GLU A 142 2.63 -6.79 -14.21
N ILE A 143 2.53 -8.06 -13.85
CA ILE A 143 3.56 -8.76 -13.11
C ILE A 143 4.01 -9.99 -13.88
N PHE A 144 5.32 -10.15 -14.00
CA PHE A 144 5.95 -11.26 -14.71
C PHE A 144 6.66 -12.20 -13.77
N ASP A 145 6.48 -13.49 -14.00
CA ASP A 145 7.23 -14.56 -13.35
C ASP A 145 7.70 -15.57 -14.37
N ASN A 146 8.96 -16.01 -14.23
CA ASN A 146 9.51 -17.14 -14.94
C ASN A 146 9.48 -18.37 -14.04
N SER A 147 8.79 -19.43 -14.42
CA SER A 147 8.94 -20.70 -13.76
C SER A 147 9.87 -21.60 -14.60
N ASN A 148 11.15 -21.66 -14.20
CA ASN A 148 12.09 -22.64 -14.72
C ASN A 148 12.00 -23.89 -13.86
N ILE A 149 11.26 -24.88 -14.33
CA ILE A 149 11.42 -26.24 -13.80
C ILE A 149 12.30 -26.98 -14.80
N SER A 150 13.49 -27.34 -14.32
CA SER A 150 14.53 -28.12 -14.96
C SER A 150 14.15 -28.82 -16.28
N GLY A 151 14.72 -28.36 -17.38
CA GLY A 151 14.80 -29.12 -18.62
C GLY A 151 14.04 -28.48 -19.78
N ALA A 152 13.20 -28.97 -20.51
CA ALA A 152 12.84 -28.65 -21.88
C ALA A 152 11.75 -27.59 -22.10
N ASP A 153 11.03 -27.12 -21.07
CA ASP A 153 9.89 -26.21 -21.26
C ASP A 153 9.86 -25.07 -20.25
N ALA A 154 10.65 -24.07 -20.52
CA ALA A 154 10.57 -22.82 -19.81
C ALA A 154 9.25 -22.10 -20.17
N VAL A 155 8.50 -21.71 -19.16
CA VAL A 155 7.27 -20.94 -19.31
C VAL A 155 7.31 -19.70 -18.45
N ALA A 156 6.66 -18.65 -18.88
CA ALA A 156 6.50 -17.44 -18.12
C ALA A 156 5.02 -17.05 -18.03
N GLY A 157 4.64 -16.49 -16.90
CA GLY A 157 3.32 -15.97 -16.67
C GLY A 157 3.32 -14.44 -16.60
N CYS A 158 2.28 -13.83 -17.13
CA CYS A 158 1.97 -12.43 -16.91
C CYS A 158 0.58 -12.33 -16.30
N VAL A 159 0.49 -11.77 -15.11
CA VAL A 159 -0.78 -11.46 -14.46
C VAL A 159 -1.05 -9.97 -14.54
N VAL A 160 -2.32 -9.61 -14.60
CA VAL A 160 -2.77 -8.23 -14.74
C VAL A 160 -3.68 -7.89 -13.58
N PHE A 161 -3.40 -6.75 -12.95
CA PHE A 161 -4.26 -6.16 -11.92
C PHE A 161 -4.80 -4.83 -12.42
N ASP A 162 -6.12 -4.70 -12.39
CA ASP A 162 -6.83 -3.46 -12.68
C ASP A 162 -7.40 -2.89 -11.40
N LYS A 163 -6.96 -1.70 -11.02
CA LYS A 163 -7.30 -1.06 -9.74
C LYS A 163 -7.08 -2.00 -8.54
N LEU A 164 -5.94 -2.67 -8.54
CA LEU A 164 -5.50 -3.65 -7.54
C LEU A 164 -6.36 -4.94 -7.46
N LYS A 165 -7.22 -5.19 -8.44
CA LYS A 165 -8.00 -6.42 -8.56
C LYS A 165 -7.46 -7.29 -9.70
N PRO A 166 -7.42 -8.62 -9.51
CA PRO A 166 -7.00 -9.52 -10.58
C PRO A 166 -7.93 -9.44 -11.80
N ALA A 167 -7.36 -9.11 -12.96
CA ALA A 167 -8.04 -9.14 -14.26
C ALA A 167 -7.72 -10.45 -14.98
N LYS A 168 -8.27 -11.55 -14.51
CA LYS A 168 -7.91 -12.92 -14.94
C LYS A 168 -8.07 -13.18 -16.42
N LYS A 169 -9.01 -12.51 -17.10
CA LYS A 169 -9.21 -12.62 -18.55
C LYS A 169 -8.04 -12.05 -19.36
N GLU A 170 -7.26 -11.17 -18.74
CA GLU A 170 -6.12 -10.52 -19.36
C GLU A 170 -4.77 -11.19 -19.04
N TYR A 171 -4.76 -12.23 -18.22
CA TYR A 171 -3.59 -13.04 -17.94
C TYR A 171 -3.05 -13.68 -19.21
N ARG A 172 -1.74 -13.78 -19.34
CA ARG A 172 -1.07 -14.38 -20.51
C ARG A 172 -0.01 -15.38 -20.07
N LYS A 173 0.12 -16.42 -20.86
CA LYS A 173 1.10 -17.50 -20.71
C LYS A 173 2.03 -17.47 -21.90
N PHE A 174 3.31 -17.64 -21.66
CA PHE A 174 4.32 -17.62 -22.69
C PHE A 174 5.17 -18.89 -22.62
N HIS A 175 5.28 -19.60 -23.73
CA HIS A 175 6.34 -20.58 -23.94
C HIS A 175 7.58 -19.87 -24.42
N ILE A 176 8.71 -20.12 -23.78
CA ILE A 176 9.99 -19.57 -24.21
C ILE A 176 10.44 -20.30 -25.49
N LYS A 177 10.72 -19.55 -26.54
CA LYS A 177 10.99 -20.09 -27.88
C LYS A 177 12.45 -19.95 -28.32
N THR A 178 13.10 -18.85 -27.94
CA THR A 178 14.41 -18.45 -28.50
C THR A 178 15.57 -18.66 -27.55
N VAL A 179 15.31 -19.04 -26.31
CA VAL A 179 16.32 -19.24 -25.27
C VAL A 179 16.57 -20.74 -25.09
N GLU A 180 17.81 -21.15 -25.30
CA GLU A 180 18.27 -22.52 -25.02
C GLU A 180 18.85 -22.59 -23.60
N GLY A 181 18.38 -23.56 -22.81
CA GLY A 181 18.83 -23.77 -21.44
C GLY A 181 18.26 -22.80 -20.42
N PRO A 182 18.74 -22.87 -19.17
CA PRO A 182 18.25 -22.05 -18.06
C PRO A 182 18.88 -20.66 -18.04
N ASP A 183 18.31 -19.73 -18.78
CA ASP A 183 18.64 -18.31 -18.72
C ASP A 183 17.39 -17.49 -18.41
N ASP A 184 17.19 -17.18 -17.14
CA ASP A 184 16.01 -16.48 -16.65
C ASP A 184 15.92 -15.05 -17.19
N TYR A 185 17.04 -14.37 -17.37
CA TYR A 185 17.05 -13.01 -17.88
C TYR A 185 16.73 -12.93 -19.36
N ALA A 186 17.32 -13.84 -20.15
CA ALA A 186 17.01 -13.96 -21.57
C ALA A 186 15.55 -14.35 -21.80
N SER A 187 15.03 -15.27 -20.99
CA SER A 187 13.62 -15.68 -21.01
C SER A 187 12.70 -14.52 -20.70
N MET A 188 13.02 -13.71 -19.70
CA MET A 188 12.26 -12.52 -19.36
C MET A 188 12.27 -11.49 -20.48
N ARG A 189 13.43 -11.25 -21.11
CA ARG A 189 13.53 -10.34 -22.26
C ARG A 189 12.65 -10.79 -23.42
N GLU A 190 12.66 -12.08 -23.76
CA GLU A 190 11.81 -12.63 -24.81
C GLU A 190 10.33 -12.37 -24.54
N VAL A 191 9.86 -12.68 -23.34
CA VAL A 191 8.46 -12.54 -22.93
C VAL A 191 8.00 -11.09 -22.97
N VAL A 192 8.77 -10.20 -22.39
CA VAL A 192 8.49 -8.77 -22.36
C VAL A 192 8.47 -8.17 -23.77
N HIS A 193 9.44 -8.54 -24.59
CA HIS A 193 9.46 -8.11 -25.99
C HIS A 193 8.22 -8.56 -26.75
N ARG A 194 7.88 -9.83 -26.69
CA ARG A 194 6.71 -10.40 -27.39
C ARG A 194 5.41 -9.72 -26.96
N ARG A 195 5.24 -9.51 -25.66
CA ARG A 195 4.03 -8.89 -25.13
C ARG A 195 3.88 -7.45 -25.56
N TYR A 196 4.89 -6.62 -25.32
CA TYR A 196 4.77 -5.19 -25.55
C TYR A 196 4.98 -4.76 -27.00
N ALA A 197 5.75 -5.49 -27.78
CA ALA A 197 5.77 -5.29 -29.24
C ALA A 197 4.39 -5.52 -29.84
N ARG A 198 3.70 -6.58 -29.42
CA ARG A 198 2.33 -6.86 -29.87
C ARG A 198 1.34 -5.79 -29.43
N LEU A 199 1.36 -5.40 -28.15
CA LEU A 199 0.49 -4.34 -27.64
C LEU A 199 0.73 -3.01 -28.35
N LYS A 200 1.98 -2.70 -28.68
CA LYS A 200 2.33 -1.49 -29.45
C LYS A 200 1.77 -1.53 -30.87
N GLU A 201 1.86 -2.66 -31.57
CA GLU A 201 1.28 -2.85 -32.88
C GLU A 201 -0.25 -2.76 -32.90
N GLU A 202 -0.89 -3.34 -31.90
CA GLU A 202 -2.34 -3.37 -31.75
C GLU A 202 -2.92 -2.08 -31.12
N ASP A 203 -2.10 -1.11 -30.77
CA ASP A 203 -2.47 0.09 -30.01
C ASP A 203 -3.24 -0.26 -28.71
N GLY A 204 -2.78 -1.31 -28.07
CA GLY A 204 -3.37 -1.84 -26.82
C GLY A 204 -3.04 -1.01 -25.60
N THR A 205 -3.74 -1.30 -24.50
CA THR A 205 -3.52 -0.60 -23.22
C THR A 205 -2.20 -1.04 -22.58
N MET A 206 -1.31 -0.07 -22.37
CA MET A 206 -0.05 -0.28 -21.66
C MET A 206 -0.26 -0.19 -20.14
N PRO A 207 0.53 -0.92 -19.34
CA PRO A 207 0.47 -0.79 -17.89
C PRO A 207 1.07 0.55 -17.42
N ASN A 208 0.64 0.97 -16.23
CA ASN A 208 1.24 2.12 -15.54
C ASN A 208 2.47 1.72 -14.72
N LEU A 209 2.58 0.44 -14.40
CA LEU A 209 3.69 -0.15 -13.65
C LEU A 209 3.85 -1.62 -14.05
N ILE A 210 5.10 -2.02 -14.27
CA ILE A 210 5.49 -3.43 -14.41
C ILE A 210 6.23 -3.86 -13.15
N ILE A 211 5.90 -5.02 -12.62
CA ILE A 211 6.60 -5.63 -11.49
C ILE A 211 7.24 -6.94 -11.93
N ALA A 212 8.52 -7.08 -11.69
CA ALA A 212 9.23 -8.34 -11.82
C ALA A 212 9.12 -9.15 -10.52
N ASP A 213 8.80 -10.43 -10.61
CA ASP A 213 9.00 -11.38 -9.51
C ASP A 213 10.48 -11.75 -9.48
N GLY A 214 11.28 -10.89 -8.87
CA GLY A 214 12.72 -11.04 -8.82
C GLY A 214 13.45 -9.74 -8.50
N GLY A 215 14.77 -9.83 -8.44
CA GLY A 215 15.65 -8.75 -8.08
C GLY A 215 16.11 -7.88 -9.25
N ARG A 216 17.27 -7.26 -9.06
CA ARG A 216 17.87 -6.29 -9.99
C ARG A 216 18.02 -6.81 -11.40
N GLY A 217 18.49 -8.05 -11.56
CA GLY A 217 18.72 -8.64 -12.89
C GLY A 217 17.44 -8.79 -13.69
N GLN A 218 16.36 -9.21 -13.06
CA GLN A 218 15.03 -9.28 -13.70
C GLN A 218 14.49 -7.90 -14.05
N MET A 219 14.63 -6.93 -13.16
CA MET A 219 14.22 -5.56 -13.42
C MET A 219 14.97 -4.94 -14.61
N GLU A 220 16.29 -5.14 -14.67
CA GLU A 220 17.12 -4.62 -15.76
C GLU A 220 16.80 -5.28 -17.10
N ALA A 221 16.52 -6.59 -17.10
CA ALA A 221 16.09 -7.30 -18.29
C ALA A 221 14.78 -6.73 -18.84
N ILE A 222 13.80 -6.49 -17.99
CA ILE A 222 12.51 -5.88 -18.37
C ILE A 222 12.72 -4.44 -18.85
N ARG A 223 13.43 -3.64 -18.08
CA ARG A 223 13.69 -2.22 -18.43
C ARG A 223 14.39 -2.08 -19.78
N GLY A 224 15.41 -2.90 -20.04
CA GLY A 224 16.14 -2.87 -21.30
C GLY A 224 15.23 -3.12 -22.50
N GLU A 225 14.32 -4.08 -22.43
CA GLU A 225 13.35 -4.35 -23.51
C GLU A 225 12.30 -3.25 -23.65
N ILE A 226 11.80 -2.69 -22.55
CA ILE A 226 10.86 -1.56 -22.58
C ILE A 226 11.51 -0.34 -23.26
N GLU A 227 12.74 -0.03 -22.94
CA GLU A 227 13.51 1.05 -23.58
C GLU A 227 13.77 0.77 -25.07
N ALA A 228 14.16 -0.46 -25.41
CA ALA A 228 14.39 -0.88 -26.78
C ALA A 228 13.13 -0.76 -27.67
N LEU A 229 11.96 -0.93 -27.10
CA LEU A 229 10.67 -0.73 -27.78
C LEU A 229 10.24 0.74 -27.84
N GLY A 230 11.02 1.67 -27.30
CA GLY A 230 10.67 3.08 -27.23
C GLY A 230 9.54 3.40 -26.26
N LEU A 231 9.29 2.54 -25.29
CA LEU A 231 8.26 2.70 -24.29
C LEU A 231 8.86 3.27 -22.99
N ASN A 232 8.05 4.00 -22.26
CA ASN A 232 8.41 4.58 -20.96
C ASN A 232 7.45 4.08 -19.89
N ILE A 233 7.71 2.89 -19.36
CA ILE A 233 6.89 2.26 -18.32
C ILE A 233 7.76 2.01 -17.10
N PRO A 234 7.37 2.49 -15.91
CA PRO A 234 8.10 2.22 -14.68
C PRO A 234 8.19 0.73 -14.37
N VAL A 235 9.33 0.28 -13.88
CA VAL A 235 9.61 -1.12 -13.53
C VAL A 235 10.04 -1.22 -12.07
N ALA A 236 9.37 -2.07 -11.33
CA ALA A 236 9.71 -2.44 -9.95
C ALA A 236 10.08 -3.93 -9.84
N GLY A 237 10.68 -4.33 -8.74
CA GLY A 237 10.97 -5.72 -8.44
C GLY A 237 10.52 -6.09 -7.04
N LEU A 238 9.98 -7.30 -6.88
CA LEU A 238 9.67 -7.89 -5.59
C LEU A 238 10.62 -9.06 -5.31
N VAL A 239 11.43 -8.91 -4.26
CA VAL A 239 12.44 -9.89 -3.88
C VAL A 239 11.90 -10.76 -2.76
N LYS A 240 12.12 -12.08 -2.90
CA LYS A 240 11.81 -13.07 -1.86
C LYS A 240 13.04 -13.37 -1.00
N ASP A 241 12.80 -13.71 0.26
CA ASP A 241 13.83 -14.27 1.14
C ASP A 241 14.08 -15.77 0.85
N HIS A 242 15.04 -16.37 1.56
CA HIS A 242 15.35 -17.81 1.45
C HIS A 242 14.18 -18.74 1.82
N ARG A 243 13.13 -18.22 2.45
CA ARG A 243 11.89 -18.96 2.77
C ARG A 243 10.76 -18.67 1.77
N HIS A 244 11.07 -18.10 0.62
CA HIS A 244 10.12 -17.72 -0.43
C HIS A 244 9.04 -16.74 0.01
N ARG A 245 9.33 -15.88 1.01
CA ARG A 245 8.45 -14.80 1.45
C ARG A 245 8.91 -13.48 0.84
N THR A 246 7.97 -12.66 0.41
CA THR A 246 8.27 -11.30 -0.05
C THR A 246 9.03 -10.53 1.04
N ARG A 247 10.16 -9.99 0.68
CA ARG A 247 11.06 -9.29 1.61
C ARG A 247 11.21 -7.81 1.29
N GLU A 248 11.29 -7.47 0.01
CA GLU A 248 11.80 -6.18 -0.40
C GLU A 248 11.16 -5.75 -1.72
N LEU A 249 10.82 -4.47 -1.80
CA LEU A 249 10.41 -3.81 -3.03
C LEU A 249 11.58 -2.99 -3.56
N LEU A 250 11.99 -3.24 -4.80
CA LEU A 250 13.04 -2.50 -5.49
C LEU A 250 12.42 -1.57 -6.53
N PHE A 251 13.01 -0.39 -6.67
CA PHE A 251 12.63 0.58 -7.70
C PHE A 251 13.80 1.52 -8.04
N GLY A 252 13.74 2.10 -9.21
CA GLY A 252 14.72 3.09 -9.65
C GLY A 252 15.79 2.54 -10.58
N ASN A 253 16.64 3.45 -11.08
CA ASN A 253 17.80 3.14 -11.92
C ASN A 253 19.03 3.93 -11.43
N PRO A 254 20.00 3.29 -10.76
CA PRO A 254 20.04 1.87 -10.39
C PRO A 254 18.94 1.48 -9.37
N PRO A 255 18.51 0.21 -9.34
CA PRO A 255 17.49 -0.25 -8.40
C PRO A 255 17.92 -0.11 -6.94
N VAL A 256 17.06 0.48 -6.12
CA VAL A 256 17.25 0.61 -4.67
C VAL A 256 16.05 0.06 -3.93
N SER A 257 16.27 -0.36 -2.68
CA SER A 257 15.19 -0.79 -1.81
C SER A 257 14.29 0.37 -1.43
N VAL A 258 12.99 0.20 -1.62
CA VAL A 258 11.97 1.14 -1.14
C VAL A 258 11.57 0.72 0.26
N GLY A 259 11.61 1.67 1.20
CA GLY A 259 11.30 1.41 2.61
C GLY A 259 9.82 1.20 2.87
N VAL A 260 9.27 0.07 2.42
CA VAL A 260 7.89 -0.34 2.74
C VAL A 260 7.92 -1.22 3.98
N GLN A 261 7.11 -0.87 4.98
CA GLN A 261 7.02 -1.67 6.20
C GLN A 261 6.38 -3.02 5.93
N LEU A 262 6.99 -4.09 6.44
CA LEU A 262 6.57 -5.49 6.20
C LEU A 262 5.18 -5.82 6.77
N ASP A 263 4.73 -5.11 7.79
CA ASP A 263 3.41 -5.26 8.39
C ASP A 263 2.36 -4.31 7.80
N SER A 264 2.76 -3.45 6.86
CA SER A 264 1.86 -2.51 6.23
C SER A 264 0.83 -3.21 5.33
N TYR A 265 -0.31 -2.56 5.16
CA TYR A 265 -1.35 -3.05 4.26
C TYR A 265 -0.88 -3.07 2.80
N LEU A 266 -0.10 -2.07 2.41
CA LEU A 266 0.52 -2.01 1.09
C LEU A 266 1.40 -3.22 0.81
N PHE A 267 2.24 -3.61 1.76
CA PHE A 267 3.13 -4.76 1.61
C PHE A 267 2.35 -6.07 1.49
N LYS A 268 1.23 -6.21 2.20
CA LYS A 268 0.31 -7.35 2.06
C LYS A 268 -0.28 -7.44 0.65
N VAL A 269 -0.68 -6.31 0.07
CA VAL A 269 -1.19 -6.26 -1.31
C VAL A 269 -0.12 -6.66 -2.31
N LEU A 270 1.09 -6.15 -2.17
CA LEU A 270 2.23 -6.52 -3.03
C LEU A 270 2.56 -8.02 -2.91
N THR A 271 2.54 -8.56 -1.70
CA THR A 271 2.73 -10.00 -1.45
C THR A 271 1.65 -10.84 -2.13
N GLN A 272 0.40 -10.45 -2.05
CA GLN A 272 -0.70 -11.14 -2.73
C GLN A 272 -0.53 -11.12 -4.25
N MET A 273 -0.07 -10.02 -4.82
CA MET A 273 0.22 -9.92 -6.25
C MET A 273 1.35 -10.86 -6.66
N GLN A 274 2.41 -10.93 -5.88
CA GLN A 274 3.54 -11.83 -6.12
C GLN A 274 3.12 -13.31 -6.01
N ASP A 275 2.34 -13.65 -5.00
CA ASP A 275 1.78 -15.00 -4.82
C ASP A 275 0.88 -15.39 -5.99
N GLU A 276 0.08 -14.48 -6.50
CA GLU A 276 -0.82 -14.73 -7.63
C GLU A 276 -0.06 -15.03 -8.93
N VAL A 277 0.99 -14.27 -9.26
CA VAL A 277 1.78 -14.56 -10.47
C VAL A 277 2.51 -15.89 -10.36
N HIS A 278 3.03 -16.21 -9.20
CA HIS A 278 3.69 -17.48 -8.93
C HIS A 278 2.71 -18.65 -9.05
N ARG A 279 1.53 -18.54 -8.43
CA ARG A 279 0.46 -19.53 -8.55
C ARG A 279 0.06 -19.77 -10.01
N PHE A 280 -0.10 -18.71 -10.78
CA PHE A 280 -0.48 -18.79 -12.19
C PHE A 280 0.59 -19.52 -13.02
N ALA A 281 1.85 -19.19 -12.85
CA ALA A 281 2.96 -19.82 -13.54
C ALA A 281 3.06 -21.31 -13.20
N ILE A 282 2.96 -21.70 -11.93
CA ILE A 282 2.98 -23.10 -11.48
C ILE A 282 1.80 -23.88 -12.04
N THR A 283 0.60 -23.34 -12.01
CA THR A 283 -0.61 -24.00 -12.53
C THR A 283 -0.46 -24.31 -14.02
N PHE A 284 0.06 -23.37 -14.78
CA PHE A 284 0.34 -23.60 -16.19
C PHE A 284 1.33 -24.73 -16.41
N HIS A 285 2.38 -24.77 -15.65
CA HIS A 285 3.40 -25.80 -15.74
C HIS A 285 2.84 -27.20 -15.46
N ARG A 286 2.02 -27.34 -14.43
CA ARG A 286 1.33 -28.60 -14.08
C ARG A 286 0.42 -29.07 -15.21
N GLN A 287 -0.34 -28.18 -15.84
CA GLN A 287 -1.20 -28.53 -16.95
C GLN A 287 -0.42 -29.03 -18.18
N GLN A 288 0.72 -28.42 -18.49
CA GLN A 288 1.58 -28.87 -19.56
C GLN A 288 2.16 -30.26 -19.31
N ARG A 289 2.61 -30.53 -18.09
CA ARG A 289 3.14 -31.83 -17.66
C ARG A 289 2.09 -32.93 -17.77
N SER A 290 0.88 -32.66 -17.31
CA SER A 290 -0.25 -33.59 -17.43
C SER A 290 -0.60 -33.93 -18.86
N LYS A 291 -0.68 -32.93 -19.75
CA LYS A 291 -0.96 -33.15 -21.19
C LYS A 291 0.11 -34.00 -21.86
N ARG A 292 1.39 -33.80 -21.55
CA ARG A 292 2.49 -34.62 -22.07
C ARG A 292 2.41 -36.06 -21.61
N GLN A 293 2.16 -36.30 -20.31
CA GLN A 293 2.02 -37.64 -19.78
C GLN A 293 0.86 -38.40 -20.44
N THR A 294 -0.26 -37.70 -20.68
CA THR A 294 -1.43 -38.27 -21.35
C THR A 294 -1.13 -38.58 -22.82
N ALA A 295 -0.49 -37.65 -23.55
CA ALA A 295 -0.09 -37.87 -24.93
C ALA A 295 0.88 -39.05 -25.06
N SER A 296 1.92 -39.09 -24.23
CA SER A 296 2.89 -40.19 -24.22
C SER A 296 2.28 -41.56 -23.84
N ALA A 297 1.27 -41.55 -22.97
CA ALA A 297 0.54 -42.77 -22.64
C ALA A 297 -0.36 -43.24 -23.78
N LEU A 298 -0.94 -42.33 -24.54
CA LEU A 298 -1.74 -42.66 -25.74
C LEU A 298 -0.89 -43.16 -26.92
N ASP A 299 0.29 -42.57 -27.11
CA ASP A 299 1.23 -42.98 -28.15
C ASP A 299 1.78 -44.43 -27.94
N ASN A 300 1.74 -44.93 -26.72
CA ASN A 300 2.17 -46.29 -26.35
C ASN A 300 1.07 -47.34 -26.43
N ILE A 301 -0.16 -46.97 -26.85
CA ILE A 301 -1.25 -47.94 -27.01
C ILE A 301 -1.29 -48.41 -28.48
N PRO A 302 -1.03 -49.71 -28.76
CA PRO A 302 -1.09 -50.26 -30.10
C PRO A 302 -2.51 -50.15 -30.67
N GLY A 303 -2.67 -49.45 -31.82
CA GLY A 303 -3.93 -49.36 -32.53
C GLY A 303 -4.68 -48.02 -32.46
N ILE A 304 -4.08 -47.02 -31.85
CA ILE A 304 -4.54 -45.63 -31.93
C ILE A 304 -3.51 -44.83 -32.71
N GLY A 305 -3.63 -44.81 -34.00
CA GLY A 305 -2.87 -44.02 -34.94
C GLY A 305 -3.80 -43.33 -35.91
#